data_866ab018fb176181767dd4dbec76a590
#
_entry.id   866ab018fb176181767dd4dbec76a590
#
_cell.length_a   1.000
_cell.length_b   1.000
_cell.length_c   1.000
_cell.angle_alpha   90.00
_cell.angle_beta   90.00
_cell.angle_gamma   90.00
#
_symmetry.space_group_name_H-M   'P 1'
#
loop_
_entity.id
_entity.type
_entity.pdbx_description
1 polymer ?
#
loop_
_entity_poly.entity_id
_entity_poly.type
_entity_poly.pdbx_seq_one_letter_code
_entity_poly.pdbx_strand_id
1 'polypeptide(L)'
;MCIRDRNITDYKTENKKVTGAVGFSVNEDIFYDTDAKAVLCATGGAAGLYRPNNPGFSRHKMWYPPFNTGAGYAMGLLSGAEMTTFEMRFIALRCKDTIAPTGTIAQGVGARQVNAHGDIYETKYGLTTSQRVYGTVMENREGNGPCYLRTEGISKEQEQDLYKAYLNMAPSQTLKWMEAGKGPSEENVEIEGTEPYIVGGHTASGYWVDNNRATTIEGLYAAGDVAGGCPQKYVTGALAEGEIAAEAILEYLNGKDDDRIAAENKEEALERGGEQELSQTAIAKKAEYESHLNASRSLMNAEQLEEAMQKIMDQYAGGIGTDYRYSGMSLAKADEKIAALLPVVDTLAATDTYELMQIYELRERLILCQAVIAHLAARKETRWHSFGENTDYPQQSEEWMKYVNSRMENGEIKILYRDLITKENTGLNTAERGAGER
;
A
#
# COMPACT_ATOMS: atom_id res chain seq x y z
N MET A 1 -8.31 0.05 24.87
CA MET A 1 -9.59 -0.24 24.21
C MET A 1 -9.29 -0.47 22.73
N CYS A 2 -9.55 -1.66 22.20
CA CYS A 2 -9.30 -1.96 20.79
C CYS A 2 -10.48 -1.43 19.98
N ILE A 3 -10.32 -0.30 19.31
CA ILE A 3 -11.39 0.36 18.56
C ILE A 3 -11.26 -0.12 17.12
N ARG A 4 -12.03 -1.15 16.76
CA ARG A 4 -12.04 -1.75 15.41
C ARG A 4 -13.19 -1.27 14.53
N ASP A 5 -14.06 -0.44 15.08
CA ASP A 5 -15.32 0.01 14.47
C ASP A 5 -15.24 1.44 13.90
N ARG A 6 -14.08 2.11 14.04
CA ARG A 6 -13.90 3.48 13.58
C ARG A 6 -13.14 3.53 12.26
N ASN A 7 -13.79 4.08 11.25
CA ASN A 7 -13.16 4.39 9.97
C ASN A 7 -12.72 5.87 9.97
N ILE A 8 -11.43 6.12 10.09
CA ILE A 8 -10.86 7.47 10.00
C ILE A 8 -10.61 7.77 8.53
N THR A 9 -11.13 8.89 8.03
CA THR A 9 -11.13 9.24 6.61
C THR A 9 -10.24 10.43 6.28
N ASP A 10 -10.03 11.35 7.24
CA ASP A 10 -9.26 12.56 6.98
C ASP A 10 -8.54 13.05 8.24
N TYR A 11 -7.37 13.68 8.06
CA TYR A 11 -6.74 14.47 9.09
C TYR A 11 -7.31 15.90 9.12
N LYS A 12 -7.40 16.46 10.32
CA LYS A 12 -7.60 17.90 10.50
C LYS A 12 -6.23 18.55 10.46
N THR A 13 -6.04 19.55 9.60
CA THR A 13 -4.77 20.25 9.49
C THR A 13 -4.98 21.76 9.43
N GLU A 14 -4.13 22.52 10.12
CA GLU A 14 -4.07 23.98 10.08
C GLU A 14 -2.62 24.40 9.88
N ASN A 15 -2.35 25.24 8.89
CA ASN A 15 -0.99 25.74 8.62
C ASN A 15 0.10 24.64 8.54
N LYS A 16 -0.20 23.52 7.87
CA LYS A 16 0.66 22.32 7.77
C LYS A 16 0.97 21.64 9.11
N LYS A 17 0.13 21.80 10.09
CA LYS A 17 0.16 21.11 11.37
C LYS A 17 -1.09 20.26 11.52
N VAL A 18 -0.95 19.01 12.00
CA VAL A 18 -2.10 18.19 12.35
C VAL A 18 -2.72 18.67 13.65
N THR A 19 -4.05 18.77 13.68
CA THR A 19 -4.83 19.17 14.86
C THR A 19 -5.82 18.10 15.28
N GLY A 20 -5.92 17.01 14.54
CA GLY A 20 -6.81 15.90 14.83
C GLY A 20 -7.17 15.06 13.61
N ALA A 21 -8.28 14.36 13.72
CA ALA A 21 -8.81 13.51 12.67
C ALA A 21 -10.33 13.42 12.74
N VAL A 22 -10.96 13.09 11.61
CA VAL A 22 -12.40 12.84 11.51
C VAL A 22 -12.66 11.45 10.94
N GLY A 23 -13.84 10.90 11.26
CA GLY A 23 -14.26 9.59 10.79
C GLY A 23 -15.65 9.23 11.26
N PHE A 24 -16.05 7.99 11.06
CA PHE A 24 -17.35 7.49 11.48
C PHE A 24 -17.24 6.06 12.03
N SER A 25 -18.24 5.63 12.80
CA SER A 25 -18.39 4.25 13.20
C SER A 25 -19.01 3.43 12.08
N VAL A 26 -18.50 2.21 11.87
CA VAL A 26 -19.10 1.25 10.93
C VAL A 26 -20.29 0.53 11.54
N ASN A 27 -20.35 0.41 12.86
CA ASN A 27 -21.36 -0.36 13.59
C ASN A 27 -22.49 0.50 14.16
N GLU A 28 -22.27 1.79 14.31
CA GLU A 28 -23.17 2.71 14.99
C GLU A 28 -23.30 4.00 14.17
N ASP A 29 -24.40 4.73 14.31
CA ASP A 29 -24.57 6.05 13.68
C ASP A 29 -23.85 7.13 14.50
N ILE A 30 -22.51 7.05 14.52
CA ILE A 30 -21.64 7.97 15.24
C ILE A 30 -20.61 8.57 14.29
N PHE A 31 -20.57 9.90 14.26
CA PHE A 31 -19.51 10.67 13.63
C PHE A 31 -18.46 11.06 14.67
N TYR A 32 -17.18 10.95 14.31
CA TYR A 32 -16.06 11.31 15.18
C TYR A 32 -15.38 12.57 14.66
N ASP A 33 -15.28 13.58 15.52
CA ASP A 33 -14.41 14.74 15.39
C ASP A 33 -13.45 14.71 16.58
N THR A 34 -12.19 14.39 16.33
CA THR A 34 -11.18 14.17 17.38
C THR A 34 -10.10 15.24 17.28
N ASP A 35 -9.84 15.95 18.37
CA ASP A 35 -8.67 16.81 18.50
C ASP A 35 -7.48 16.02 19.00
N ALA A 36 -6.31 16.32 18.45
CA ALA A 36 -5.05 15.69 18.83
C ALA A 36 -3.88 16.64 18.65
N LYS A 37 -2.95 16.64 19.61
CA LYS A 37 -1.70 17.42 19.54
C LYS A 37 -0.68 16.74 18.61
N ALA A 38 -0.74 15.41 18.48
CA ALA A 38 0.05 14.60 17.56
C ALA A 38 -0.78 13.40 17.08
N VAL A 39 -0.50 12.91 15.87
CA VAL A 39 -1.12 11.75 15.27
C VAL A 39 -0.05 10.80 14.75
N LEU A 40 -0.15 9.51 15.07
CA LEU A 40 0.68 8.45 14.50
C LEU A 40 -0.14 7.67 13.47
N CYS A 41 0.29 7.72 12.22
CA CYS A 41 -0.23 6.87 11.14
C CYS A 41 0.49 5.51 11.15
N ALA A 42 -0.24 4.43 11.39
CA ALA A 42 0.28 3.06 11.40
C ALA A 42 -0.69 2.10 10.68
N THR A 43 -1.25 2.55 9.55
CA THR A 43 -2.34 1.89 8.83
C THR A 43 -1.89 0.75 7.93
N GLY A 44 -0.59 0.50 7.81
CA GLY A 44 -0.05 -0.49 6.89
C GLY A 44 0.00 -0.02 5.44
N GLY A 45 0.16 -0.95 4.51
CA GLY A 45 0.25 -0.69 3.08
C GLY A 45 -1.09 -0.60 2.37
N ALA A 46 -1.08 -0.86 1.05
CA ALA A 46 -2.28 -0.86 0.22
C ALA A 46 -2.37 -2.07 -0.70
N ALA A 47 -3.53 -2.71 -0.70
CA ALA A 47 -3.94 -3.81 -1.55
C ALA A 47 -5.12 -3.40 -2.45
N GLY A 48 -5.38 -4.19 -3.49
CA GLY A 48 -6.56 -4.01 -4.32
C GLY A 48 -6.48 -2.87 -5.32
N LEU A 49 -5.28 -2.35 -5.59
CA LEU A 49 -5.07 -1.33 -6.62
C LEU A 49 -5.07 -1.94 -8.03
N TYR A 50 -4.64 -3.17 -8.16
CA TYR A 50 -4.53 -3.93 -9.42
C TYR A 50 -5.43 -5.14 -9.38
N ARG A 51 -5.81 -5.63 -10.54
CA ARG A 51 -6.62 -6.83 -10.67
C ARG A 51 -5.84 -8.06 -10.22
N PRO A 52 -6.33 -8.83 -9.22
CA PRO A 52 -5.74 -10.12 -8.89
C PRO A 52 -5.99 -11.12 -10.02
N ASN A 53 -5.02 -12.02 -10.26
CA ASN A 53 -5.14 -13.06 -11.28
C ASN A 53 -5.58 -14.41 -10.72
N ASN A 54 -6.16 -14.45 -9.54
CA ASN A 54 -6.70 -15.67 -8.95
C ASN A 54 -8.02 -16.08 -9.58
N PRO A 55 -8.30 -17.39 -9.71
CA PRO A 55 -9.63 -17.88 -10.09
C PRO A 55 -10.70 -17.37 -9.12
N GLY A 56 -11.82 -16.91 -9.70
CA GLY A 56 -12.94 -16.39 -8.92
C GLY A 56 -12.74 -14.99 -8.37
N PHE A 57 -11.71 -14.28 -8.82
CA PHE A 57 -11.53 -12.84 -8.63
C PHE A 57 -12.20 -12.31 -7.34
N SER A 58 -11.52 -12.32 -6.23
CA SER A 58 -12.10 -12.04 -4.93
C SER A 58 -11.13 -11.25 -4.06
N ARG A 59 -11.64 -10.28 -3.31
CA ARG A 59 -10.89 -9.58 -2.25
C ARG A 59 -10.15 -10.54 -1.31
N HIS A 60 -10.74 -11.69 -1.02
CA HIS A 60 -10.16 -12.68 -0.11
C HIS A 60 -9.00 -13.50 -0.71
N LYS A 61 -8.68 -13.30 -1.98
CA LYS A 61 -7.59 -13.98 -2.67
C LYS A 61 -6.40 -13.08 -2.99
N MET A 62 -6.29 -11.94 -2.36
CA MET A 62 -5.13 -11.07 -2.44
C MET A 62 -4.05 -11.52 -1.47
N TRP A 63 -2.78 -11.38 -1.87
CA TRP A 63 -1.65 -11.73 -1.01
C TRP A 63 -1.56 -10.81 0.23
N TYR A 64 -1.75 -9.51 0.07
CA TYR A 64 -1.78 -8.54 1.15
C TYR A 64 -3.22 -8.36 1.67
N PRO A 65 -3.43 -8.07 2.97
CA PRO A 65 -4.77 -7.96 3.51
C PRO A 65 -5.67 -7.01 2.71
N PRO A 66 -6.84 -7.45 2.24
CA PRO A 66 -7.70 -6.67 1.35
C PRO A 66 -8.30 -5.42 2.01
N PHE A 67 -8.31 -5.40 3.36
CA PHE A 67 -8.80 -4.27 4.15
C PHE A 67 -7.75 -3.17 4.34
N ASN A 68 -6.51 -3.38 3.90
CA ASN A 68 -5.51 -2.34 3.77
C ASN A 68 -5.73 -1.61 2.45
N THR A 69 -6.52 -0.58 2.46
CA THR A 69 -6.98 0.15 1.27
C THR A 69 -6.04 1.26 0.83
N GLY A 70 -5.08 1.60 1.70
CA GLY A 70 -4.22 2.75 1.52
C GLY A 70 -4.76 4.03 2.16
N ALA A 71 -5.71 3.91 3.12
CA ALA A 71 -6.31 5.04 3.83
C ALA A 71 -5.27 6.04 4.36
N GLY A 72 -4.22 5.55 5.04
CA GLY A 72 -3.17 6.42 5.56
C GLY A 72 -2.42 7.18 4.46
N TYR A 73 -2.15 6.56 3.32
CA TYR A 73 -1.56 7.25 2.18
C TYR A 73 -2.49 8.31 1.59
N ALA A 74 -3.77 7.97 1.41
CA ALA A 74 -4.76 8.89 0.88
C ALA A 74 -4.95 10.11 1.80
N MET A 75 -5.13 9.89 3.10
CA MET A 75 -5.22 10.97 4.10
C MET A 75 -3.99 11.87 4.09
N GLY A 76 -2.79 11.27 3.99
CA GLY A 76 -1.55 12.02 3.91
C GLY A 76 -1.44 12.86 2.65
N LEU A 77 -1.75 12.30 1.48
CA LEU A 77 -1.79 13.03 0.21
C LEU A 77 -2.78 14.20 0.27
N LEU A 78 -4.01 13.95 0.72
CA LEU A 78 -5.05 14.99 0.88
C LEU A 78 -4.63 16.12 1.82
N SER A 79 -3.82 15.81 2.84
CA SER A 79 -3.26 16.80 3.78
C SER A 79 -2.00 17.50 3.25
N GLY A 80 -1.51 17.15 2.06
CA GLY A 80 -0.31 17.70 1.47
C GLY A 80 1.00 17.16 2.07
N ALA A 81 0.96 16.02 2.76
CA ALA A 81 2.15 15.31 3.20
C ALA A 81 2.95 14.79 1.99
N GLU A 82 4.27 14.82 2.10
CA GLU A 82 5.14 14.28 1.06
C GLU A 82 5.21 12.77 1.16
N MET A 83 5.05 12.11 0.00
CA MET A 83 5.15 10.66 -0.17
C MET A 83 6.36 10.31 -1.02
N THR A 84 6.89 9.11 -0.86
CA THR A 84 8.08 8.64 -1.58
C THR A 84 7.86 7.31 -2.28
N THR A 85 8.47 7.16 -3.43
CA THR A 85 8.76 5.90 -4.15
C THR A 85 7.55 4.99 -4.43
N PHE A 86 6.38 5.56 -4.74
CA PHE A 86 5.20 4.76 -5.09
C PHE A 86 5.32 4.00 -6.42
N GLU A 87 6.31 4.32 -7.25
CA GLU A 87 6.67 3.51 -8.41
C GLU A 87 7.30 2.17 -8.02
N MET A 88 7.81 2.05 -6.79
CA MET A 88 8.39 0.84 -6.23
C MET A 88 7.29 -0.06 -5.64
N ARG A 89 6.57 -0.71 -6.53
CA ARG A 89 5.48 -1.61 -6.17
C ARG A 89 6.03 -2.97 -5.75
N PHE A 90 5.44 -3.57 -4.74
CA PHE A 90 5.80 -4.92 -4.33
C PHE A 90 5.03 -5.95 -5.17
N ILE A 91 5.77 -6.87 -5.79
CA ILE A 91 5.26 -8.02 -6.52
C ILE A 91 5.86 -9.25 -5.86
N ALA A 92 5.02 -10.07 -5.23
CA ALA A 92 5.46 -11.31 -4.60
C ALA A 92 5.42 -12.48 -5.61
N LEU A 93 6.25 -13.49 -5.37
CA LEU A 93 6.12 -14.78 -6.04
C LEU A 93 5.22 -15.68 -5.20
N ARG A 94 4.26 -16.32 -5.82
CA ARG A 94 3.27 -17.20 -5.19
C ARG A 94 3.11 -18.53 -5.91
N CYS A 95 2.54 -19.49 -5.20
CA CYS A 95 2.00 -20.69 -5.83
C CYS A 95 0.79 -20.28 -6.69
N LYS A 96 0.79 -20.66 -7.96
CA LYS A 96 -0.21 -20.24 -8.92
C LYS A 96 -1.64 -20.52 -8.44
N ASP A 97 -2.55 -19.60 -8.76
CA ASP A 97 -3.96 -19.64 -8.40
C ASP A 97 -4.25 -19.64 -6.89
N THR A 98 -3.29 -19.24 -6.08
CA THR A 98 -3.43 -19.11 -4.63
C THR A 98 -2.80 -17.82 -4.13
N ILE A 99 -2.94 -17.54 -2.84
CA ILE A 99 -2.18 -16.48 -2.15
C ILE A 99 -0.93 -17.03 -1.45
N ALA A 100 -0.63 -18.32 -1.62
CA ALA A 100 0.43 -18.99 -0.88
C ALA A 100 1.82 -18.50 -1.31
N PRO A 101 2.63 -17.97 -0.38
CA PRO A 101 3.96 -17.49 -0.68
C PRO A 101 4.91 -18.64 -1.01
N THR A 102 5.80 -18.45 -1.97
CA THR A 102 6.76 -19.47 -2.39
C THR A 102 7.94 -19.63 -1.43
N GLY A 103 8.27 -18.59 -0.66
CA GLY A 103 9.42 -18.58 0.25
C GLY A 103 9.42 -19.73 1.24
N THR A 104 8.27 -20.09 1.79
CA THR A 104 8.12 -21.20 2.73
C THR A 104 8.48 -22.53 2.09
N ILE A 105 8.06 -22.80 0.85
CA ILE A 105 8.43 -24.02 0.12
C ILE A 105 9.93 -24.00 -0.18
N ALA A 106 10.43 -22.91 -0.79
CA ALA A 106 11.83 -22.82 -1.20
C ALA A 106 12.80 -22.95 -0.01
N GLN A 107 12.50 -22.28 1.11
CA GLN A 107 13.34 -22.30 2.31
C GLN A 107 13.14 -23.57 3.15
N GLY A 108 11.91 -24.05 3.29
CA GLY A 108 11.58 -25.18 4.15
C GLY A 108 12.05 -26.53 3.62
N VAL A 109 12.12 -26.69 2.29
CA VAL A 109 12.50 -27.97 1.65
C VAL A 109 13.65 -27.83 0.66
N GLY A 110 14.27 -26.65 0.56
CA GLY A 110 15.37 -26.41 -0.38
C GLY A 110 14.95 -26.47 -1.85
N ALA A 111 13.68 -26.17 -2.15
CA ALA A 111 13.17 -26.17 -3.51
C ALA A 111 13.84 -25.10 -4.37
N ARG A 112 14.21 -25.48 -5.61
CA ARG A 112 14.83 -24.59 -6.60
C ARG A 112 13.80 -24.18 -7.65
N GLN A 113 13.91 -22.95 -8.17
CA GLN A 113 13.09 -22.51 -9.28
C GLN A 113 13.56 -23.14 -10.58
N VAL A 114 12.64 -23.78 -11.28
CA VAL A 114 12.90 -24.43 -12.57
C VAL A 114 11.87 -24.00 -13.61
N ASN A 115 12.28 -23.97 -14.88
CA ASN A 115 11.39 -23.75 -16.01
C ASN A 115 10.69 -25.05 -16.45
N ALA A 116 9.89 -24.99 -17.52
CA ALA A 116 9.18 -26.16 -18.06
C ALA A 116 10.09 -27.28 -18.57
N HIS A 117 11.35 -26.95 -18.88
CA HIS A 117 12.36 -27.93 -19.31
C HIS A 117 13.10 -28.58 -18.15
N GLY A 118 12.86 -28.13 -16.92
CA GLY A 118 13.52 -28.58 -15.71
C GLY A 118 14.85 -27.87 -15.41
N ASP A 119 15.20 -26.83 -16.18
CA ASP A 119 16.44 -26.07 -15.97
C ASP A 119 16.30 -25.12 -14.79
N ILE A 120 17.32 -25.09 -13.93
CA ILE A 120 17.40 -24.16 -12.81
C ILE A 120 17.79 -22.79 -13.33
N TYR A 121 16.88 -21.82 -13.26
CA TYR A 121 17.11 -20.48 -13.79
C TYR A 121 17.40 -19.43 -12.71
N GLU A 122 17.12 -19.69 -11.44
CA GLU A 122 17.24 -18.68 -10.37
C GLU A 122 18.65 -18.09 -10.24
N THR A 123 19.69 -18.86 -10.55
CA THR A 123 21.08 -18.36 -10.54
C THR A 123 21.39 -17.36 -11.66
N LYS A 124 20.64 -17.43 -12.77
CA LYS A 124 20.75 -16.48 -13.90
C LYS A 124 20.25 -15.09 -13.51
N TYR A 125 19.21 -15.00 -12.65
CA TYR A 125 18.55 -13.75 -12.32
C TYR A 125 18.82 -13.27 -10.88
N GLY A 126 19.14 -14.16 -9.96
CA GLY A 126 19.43 -13.90 -8.55
C GLY A 126 18.38 -14.46 -7.60
N LEU A 127 18.67 -14.36 -6.29
CA LEU A 127 17.91 -15.07 -5.24
C LEU A 127 17.06 -14.17 -4.35
N THR A 128 17.09 -12.84 -4.52
CA THR A 128 16.20 -11.94 -3.78
C THR A 128 14.76 -12.14 -4.23
N THR A 129 13.79 -11.76 -3.40
CA THR A 129 12.36 -11.90 -3.73
C THR A 129 12.03 -11.27 -5.08
N SER A 130 12.49 -10.05 -5.33
CA SER A 130 12.24 -9.34 -6.59
C SER A 130 12.91 -10.02 -7.80
N GLN A 131 14.14 -10.53 -7.63
CA GLN A 131 14.87 -11.25 -8.69
C GLN A 131 14.20 -12.58 -9.04
N ARG A 132 13.65 -13.27 -8.06
CA ARG A 132 12.90 -14.52 -8.28
C ARG A 132 11.64 -14.28 -9.12
N VAL A 133 10.89 -13.19 -8.83
CA VAL A 133 9.74 -12.80 -9.65
C VAL A 133 10.19 -12.42 -11.05
N TYR A 134 11.23 -11.58 -11.16
CA TYR A 134 11.79 -11.17 -12.45
C TYR A 134 12.19 -12.37 -13.31
N GLY A 135 12.92 -13.32 -12.72
CA GLY A 135 13.33 -14.54 -13.43
C GLY A 135 12.14 -15.35 -13.94
N THR A 136 11.09 -15.52 -13.12
CA THR A 136 9.87 -16.22 -13.51
C THR A 136 9.17 -15.53 -14.69
N VAL A 137 9.06 -14.20 -14.65
CA VAL A 137 8.45 -13.43 -15.75
C VAL A 137 9.29 -13.55 -17.02
N MET A 138 10.61 -13.47 -16.93
CA MET A 138 11.48 -13.55 -18.09
C MET A 138 11.47 -14.95 -18.73
N GLU A 139 11.54 -16.02 -17.94
CA GLU A 139 11.42 -17.39 -18.46
C GLU A 139 10.07 -17.61 -19.17
N ASN A 140 8.96 -17.11 -18.62
CA ASN A 140 7.66 -17.16 -19.29
C ASN A 140 7.64 -16.39 -20.62
N ARG A 141 8.22 -15.16 -20.66
CA ARG A 141 8.31 -14.35 -21.88
C ARG A 141 9.19 -14.98 -22.96
N GLU A 142 10.26 -15.66 -22.56
CA GLU A 142 11.18 -16.37 -23.46
C GLU A 142 10.59 -17.69 -24.00
N GLY A 143 9.39 -18.09 -23.52
CA GLY A 143 8.72 -19.32 -23.92
C GLY A 143 9.20 -20.57 -23.18
N ASN A 144 10.00 -20.40 -22.11
CA ASN A 144 10.49 -21.47 -21.25
C ASN A 144 9.53 -21.84 -20.12
N GLY A 145 8.44 -21.09 -19.94
CA GLY A 145 7.43 -21.37 -18.93
C GLY A 145 6.46 -22.50 -19.29
N PRO A 146 5.59 -22.93 -18.35
CA PRO A 146 5.44 -22.38 -17.00
C PRO A 146 6.63 -22.72 -16.09
N CYS A 147 6.76 -21.91 -15.03
CA CYS A 147 7.84 -22.06 -14.05
C CYS A 147 7.34 -22.75 -12.78
N TYR A 148 8.22 -23.45 -12.10
CA TYR A 148 7.90 -24.26 -10.92
C TYR A 148 8.93 -24.10 -9.81
N LEU A 149 8.52 -24.41 -8.59
CA LEU A 149 9.43 -24.87 -7.54
C LEU A 149 9.59 -26.37 -7.67
N ARG A 150 10.83 -26.85 -7.76
CA ARG A 150 11.11 -28.28 -7.84
C ARG A 150 10.91 -28.90 -6.46
N THR A 151 9.74 -29.47 -6.22
CA THR A 151 9.35 -30.15 -5.00
C THR A 151 9.17 -31.65 -5.20
N GLU A 152 9.03 -32.12 -6.44
CA GLU A 152 8.95 -33.54 -6.75
C GLU A 152 10.14 -34.31 -6.15
N GLY A 153 9.83 -35.40 -5.45
CA GLY A 153 10.85 -36.24 -4.80
C GLY A 153 11.31 -35.78 -3.41
N ILE A 154 10.72 -34.75 -2.82
CA ILE A 154 10.95 -34.43 -1.40
C ILE A 154 10.49 -35.57 -0.49
N SER A 155 11.05 -35.65 0.72
CA SER A 155 10.67 -36.70 1.67
C SER A 155 9.23 -36.50 2.18
N LYS A 156 8.63 -37.58 2.67
CA LYS A 156 7.31 -37.51 3.32
C LYS A 156 7.27 -36.59 4.53
N GLU A 157 8.39 -36.47 5.25
CA GLU A 157 8.51 -35.56 6.38
C GLU A 157 8.49 -34.12 5.92
N GLN A 158 9.26 -33.77 4.89
CA GLN A 158 9.25 -32.43 4.27
C GLN A 158 7.86 -32.08 3.70
N GLU A 159 7.19 -33.03 3.08
CA GLU A 159 5.82 -32.85 2.59
C GLU A 159 4.85 -32.54 3.71
N GLN A 160 4.91 -33.30 4.82
CA GLN A 160 4.06 -33.04 6.00
C GLN A 160 4.33 -31.67 6.63
N ASP A 161 5.58 -31.25 6.67
CA ASP A 161 5.94 -29.92 7.18
C ASP A 161 5.40 -28.81 6.28
N LEU A 162 5.41 -28.99 4.96
CA LEU A 162 4.76 -28.08 4.04
C LEU A 162 3.26 -28.01 4.26
N TYR A 163 2.58 -29.16 4.39
CA TYR A 163 1.15 -29.18 4.70
C TYR A 163 0.81 -28.42 5.98
N LYS A 164 1.58 -28.64 7.06
CA LYS A 164 1.39 -27.90 8.33
C LYS A 164 1.61 -26.41 8.16
N ALA A 165 2.68 -26.01 7.46
CA ALA A 165 2.99 -24.60 7.23
C ALA A 165 1.88 -23.90 6.44
N TYR A 166 1.43 -24.49 5.34
CA TYR A 166 0.42 -23.90 4.49
C TYR A 166 -1.00 -23.99 5.07
N LEU A 167 -1.32 -25.00 5.88
CA LEU A 167 -2.60 -25.04 6.59
C LEU A 167 -2.80 -23.78 7.47
N ASN A 168 -1.73 -23.29 8.08
CA ASN A 168 -1.78 -22.09 8.93
C ASN A 168 -1.63 -20.79 8.15
N MET A 169 -0.83 -20.77 7.07
CA MET A 169 -0.43 -19.56 6.37
C MET A 169 -1.31 -19.27 5.15
N ALA A 170 -1.65 -20.28 4.37
CA ALA A 170 -2.39 -20.17 3.12
C ALA A 170 -3.14 -21.48 2.82
N PRO A 171 -4.22 -21.80 3.54
CA PRO A 171 -4.93 -23.07 3.46
C PRO A 171 -5.44 -23.39 2.05
N SER A 172 -5.63 -22.40 1.19
CA SER A 172 -6.00 -22.59 -0.22
C SER A 172 -5.01 -23.47 -0.98
N GLN A 173 -3.72 -23.40 -0.68
CA GLN A 173 -2.72 -24.27 -1.31
C GLN A 173 -2.85 -25.71 -0.81
N THR A 174 -3.10 -25.92 0.46
CA THR A 174 -3.36 -27.25 1.03
C THR A 174 -4.59 -27.88 0.39
N LEU A 175 -5.68 -27.12 0.26
CA LEU A 175 -6.91 -27.59 -0.42
C LEU A 175 -6.64 -27.95 -1.87
N LYS A 176 -5.85 -27.15 -2.59
CA LYS A 176 -5.49 -27.45 -3.99
C LYS A 176 -4.80 -28.80 -4.13
N TRP A 177 -3.86 -29.14 -3.25
CA TRP A 177 -3.20 -30.45 -3.24
C TRP A 177 -4.19 -31.58 -2.92
N MET A 178 -5.06 -31.38 -1.93
CA MET A 178 -6.07 -32.37 -1.57
C MET A 178 -7.07 -32.63 -2.70
N GLU A 179 -7.53 -31.60 -3.38
CA GLU A 179 -8.44 -31.70 -4.52
C GLU A 179 -7.79 -32.37 -5.72
N ALA A 180 -6.50 -32.10 -5.98
CA ALA A 180 -5.74 -32.74 -7.03
C ALA A 180 -5.41 -34.22 -6.73
N GLY A 181 -5.51 -34.64 -5.47
CA GLY A 181 -5.12 -35.98 -5.02
C GLY A 181 -3.61 -36.23 -5.14
N LYS A 182 -2.81 -35.19 -5.29
CA LYS A 182 -1.35 -35.21 -5.41
C LYS A 182 -0.73 -34.10 -4.55
N GLY A 183 0.30 -34.46 -3.81
CA GLY A 183 1.05 -33.54 -2.97
C GLY A 183 2.28 -32.94 -3.66
N PRO A 184 2.98 -32.04 -2.99
CA PRO A 184 4.18 -31.41 -3.52
C PRO A 184 5.35 -32.40 -3.72
N SER A 185 5.33 -33.58 -3.10
CA SER A 185 6.33 -34.64 -3.36
C SER A 185 6.13 -35.39 -4.66
N GLU A 186 4.93 -35.32 -5.25
CA GLU A 186 4.56 -36.03 -6.47
C GLU A 186 4.55 -35.11 -7.70
N GLU A 187 4.35 -33.81 -7.51
CA GLU A 187 4.35 -32.81 -8.58
C GLU A 187 5.06 -31.52 -8.12
N ASN A 188 5.76 -30.90 -9.07
CA ASN A 188 6.34 -29.57 -8.84
C ASN A 188 5.24 -28.53 -8.67
N VAL A 189 5.51 -27.52 -7.83
CA VAL A 189 4.55 -26.47 -7.56
C VAL A 189 4.72 -25.34 -8.56
N GLU A 190 3.71 -25.12 -9.41
CA GLU A 190 3.70 -24.02 -10.38
C GLU A 190 3.65 -22.67 -9.65
N ILE A 191 4.43 -21.71 -10.14
CA ILE A 191 4.61 -20.40 -9.52
C ILE A 191 4.36 -19.26 -10.50
N GLU A 192 3.92 -18.13 -9.96
CA GLU A 192 3.69 -16.90 -10.72
C GLU A 192 3.86 -15.65 -9.85
N GLY A 193 4.00 -14.48 -10.47
CA GLY A 193 3.99 -13.20 -9.76
C GLY A 193 2.57 -12.81 -9.33
N THR A 194 2.47 -12.08 -8.21
CA THR A 194 1.22 -11.48 -7.76
C THR A 194 0.91 -10.19 -8.52
N GLU A 195 -0.33 -9.70 -8.36
CA GLU A 195 -0.65 -8.30 -8.61
C GLU A 195 0.25 -7.38 -7.77
N PRO A 196 0.56 -6.15 -8.25
CA PRO A 196 1.38 -5.21 -7.51
C PRO A 196 0.66 -4.61 -6.29
N TYR A 197 1.42 -4.38 -5.21
CA TYR A 197 0.99 -3.74 -3.96
C TYR A 197 1.86 -2.54 -3.62
N ILE A 198 1.35 -1.61 -2.82
CA ILE A 198 2.14 -0.57 -2.19
C ILE A 198 2.34 -0.96 -0.72
N VAL A 199 3.54 -1.43 -0.39
CA VAL A 199 3.87 -1.95 0.94
C VAL A 199 5.26 -1.46 1.33
N GLY A 200 5.33 -0.36 2.07
CA GLY A 200 6.59 0.28 2.45
C GLY A 200 7.56 -0.63 3.18
N GLY A 201 7.05 -1.59 3.94
CA GLY A 201 7.87 -2.62 4.58
C GLY A 201 8.63 -3.56 3.64
N HIS A 202 8.29 -3.56 2.35
CA HIS A 202 8.99 -4.36 1.33
C HIS A 202 9.72 -3.47 0.31
N THR A 203 9.21 -2.27 0.02
CA THR A 203 9.65 -1.44 -1.11
C THR A 203 10.20 -0.07 -0.71
N ALA A 204 10.11 0.33 0.55
CA ALA A 204 10.42 1.68 1.03
C ALA A 204 9.45 2.78 0.56
N SER A 205 8.33 2.43 -0.08
CA SER A 205 7.29 3.38 -0.48
C SER A 205 6.42 3.82 0.72
N GLY A 206 6.01 5.08 0.74
CA GLY A 206 5.13 5.58 1.80
C GLY A 206 5.36 7.04 2.14
N TYR A 207 5.03 7.43 3.37
CA TYR A 207 5.34 8.78 3.84
C TYR A 207 6.83 9.07 3.80
N TRP A 208 7.20 10.24 3.30
CA TRP A 208 8.55 10.77 3.45
C TRP A 208 8.74 11.20 4.91
N VAL A 209 9.55 10.46 5.65
CA VAL A 209 9.77 10.67 7.09
C VAL A 209 11.24 10.94 7.40
N ASP A 210 11.48 11.63 8.49
CA ASP A 210 12.83 11.80 9.06
C ASP A 210 13.23 10.61 9.95
N ASN A 211 14.36 10.72 10.63
CA ASN A 211 14.85 9.67 11.53
C ASN A 211 13.95 9.43 12.75
N ASN A 212 13.17 10.42 13.12
CA ASN A 212 12.19 10.38 14.22
C ASN A 212 10.81 9.93 13.77
N ARG A 213 10.68 9.49 12.51
CA ARG A 213 9.40 9.12 11.89
C ARG A 213 8.41 10.28 11.75
N ALA A 214 8.85 11.54 11.91
CA ALA A 214 8.04 12.71 11.63
C ALA A 214 7.88 12.90 10.12
N THR A 215 6.64 13.20 9.68
CA THR A 215 6.32 13.51 8.29
C THR A 215 6.60 14.98 7.96
N THR A 216 6.26 15.43 6.76
CA THR A 216 6.35 16.85 6.38
C THR A 216 5.18 17.70 6.91
N ILE A 217 4.23 17.11 7.61
CA ILE A 217 3.16 17.79 8.34
C ILE A 217 3.51 17.78 9.82
N GLU A 218 3.60 18.94 10.45
CA GLU A 218 3.95 19.08 11.88
C GLU A 218 2.98 18.29 12.76
N GLY A 219 3.52 17.51 13.70
CA GLY A 219 2.74 16.66 14.61
C GLY A 219 2.19 15.38 14.00
N LEU A 220 2.36 15.14 12.70
CA LEU A 220 2.00 13.88 12.04
C LEU A 220 3.23 12.98 11.88
N TYR A 221 3.14 11.77 12.39
CA TYR A 221 4.16 10.73 12.35
C TYR A 221 3.67 9.51 11.57
N ALA A 222 4.59 8.73 11.02
CA ALA A 222 4.23 7.49 10.32
C ALA A 222 5.21 6.37 10.66
N ALA A 223 4.71 5.16 10.91
CA ALA A 223 5.51 3.98 11.24
C ALA A 223 4.97 2.70 10.61
N GLY A 224 5.83 1.72 10.40
CA GLY A 224 5.50 0.45 9.76
C GLY A 224 5.37 0.57 8.24
N ASP A 225 4.53 -0.27 7.63
CA ASP A 225 4.40 -0.36 6.17
C ASP A 225 3.88 0.92 5.49
N VAL A 226 3.27 1.83 6.23
CA VAL A 226 2.81 3.12 5.71
C VAL A 226 3.93 4.16 5.62
N ALA A 227 5.00 4.02 6.42
CA ALA A 227 6.17 4.88 6.36
C ALA A 227 7.13 4.44 5.25
N GLY A 228 7.67 5.41 4.51
CA GLY A 228 8.67 5.17 3.47
C GLY A 228 10.11 5.08 4.01
N GLY A 229 11.05 4.97 3.10
CA GLY A 229 12.48 5.14 3.35
C GLY A 229 13.26 3.91 3.83
N CYS A 230 12.62 2.90 4.38
CA CYS A 230 13.28 1.68 4.85
C CYS A 230 12.60 0.43 4.30
N PRO A 231 13.21 -0.31 3.37
CA PRO A 231 12.67 -1.58 2.87
C PRO A 231 12.93 -2.72 3.86
N GLN A 232 12.19 -3.82 3.70
CA GLN A 232 12.35 -5.07 4.46
C GLN A 232 12.16 -4.92 5.98
N LYS A 233 11.25 -4.05 6.39
CA LYS A 233 10.94 -3.82 7.82
C LYS A 233 10.36 -5.05 8.49
N TYR A 234 9.36 -5.66 7.87
CA TYR A 234 8.56 -6.73 8.45
C TYR A 234 8.02 -6.34 9.84
N VAL A 235 7.66 -7.31 10.67
CA VAL A 235 7.11 -7.05 12.01
C VAL A 235 8.15 -6.38 12.92
N THR A 236 9.39 -6.85 12.90
CA THR A 236 10.45 -6.31 13.77
C THR A 236 10.79 -4.86 13.45
N GLY A 237 10.90 -4.53 12.18
CA GLY A 237 11.14 -3.14 11.77
C GLY A 237 9.95 -2.23 12.04
N ALA A 238 8.72 -2.73 11.87
CA ALA A 238 7.52 -1.96 12.20
C ALA A 238 7.40 -1.65 13.69
N LEU A 239 7.75 -2.62 14.56
CA LEU A 239 7.81 -2.40 16.02
C LEU A 239 8.88 -1.38 16.41
N ALA A 240 10.09 -1.50 15.83
CA ALA A 240 11.16 -0.54 16.08
C ALA A 240 10.79 0.89 15.63
N GLU A 241 10.15 1.04 14.46
CA GLU A 241 9.66 2.34 14.01
C GLU A 241 8.56 2.90 14.91
N GLY A 242 7.69 2.03 15.43
CA GLY A 242 6.66 2.42 16.41
C GLY A 242 7.26 2.96 17.70
N GLU A 243 8.34 2.34 18.20
CA GLU A 243 9.07 2.79 19.40
C GLU A 243 9.74 4.16 19.13
N ILE A 244 10.47 4.30 18.03
CA ILE A 244 11.09 5.58 17.63
C ILE A 244 10.05 6.69 17.51
N ALA A 245 8.93 6.43 16.85
CA ALA A 245 7.86 7.41 16.69
C ALA A 245 7.23 7.79 18.04
N ALA A 246 7.03 6.83 18.94
CA ALA A 246 6.47 7.09 20.26
C ALA A 246 7.39 7.98 21.12
N GLU A 247 8.70 7.71 21.13
CA GLU A 247 9.69 8.55 21.79
C GLU A 247 9.70 9.98 21.23
N ALA A 248 9.72 10.11 19.90
CA ALA A 248 9.71 11.41 19.23
C ALA A 248 8.42 12.21 19.51
N ILE A 249 7.26 11.54 19.56
CA ILE A 249 5.99 12.17 19.94
C ILE A 249 6.04 12.67 21.38
N LEU A 250 6.59 11.89 22.31
CA LEU A 250 6.73 12.32 23.70
C LEU A 250 7.63 13.56 23.84
N GLU A 251 8.75 13.58 23.12
CA GLU A 251 9.64 14.77 23.08
C GLU A 251 8.92 16.00 22.50
N TYR A 252 8.20 15.81 21.38
CA TYR A 252 7.40 16.86 20.76
C TYR A 252 6.33 17.43 21.69
N LEU A 253 5.64 16.58 22.44
CA LEU A 253 4.61 17.00 23.39
C LEU A 253 5.21 17.70 24.61
N ASN A 254 6.35 17.21 25.14
CA ASN A 254 7.02 17.80 26.30
C ASN A 254 7.65 19.18 25.99
N GLY A 255 8.13 19.39 24.75
CA GLY A 255 8.67 20.68 24.31
C GLY A 255 7.62 21.80 24.18
N LYS A 256 6.33 21.48 24.35
CA LYS A 256 5.21 22.42 24.27
C LYS A 256 4.48 22.62 25.61
N ASP A 257 5.17 22.44 26.72
CA ASP A 257 4.58 22.53 28.07
C ASP A 257 3.88 23.87 28.39
N ASP A 258 4.14 24.95 27.65
CA ASP A 258 3.40 26.23 27.78
C ASP A 258 1.91 26.11 27.35
N ASP A 259 1.55 25.09 26.56
CA ASP A 259 0.17 24.79 26.13
C ASP A 259 -0.63 23.94 27.14
N ARG A 260 0.01 23.43 28.20
CA ARG A 260 -0.65 22.59 29.23
C ARG A 260 -1.75 23.34 29.97
N ILE A 261 -1.52 24.59 30.30
CA ILE A 261 -2.48 25.45 31.02
C ILE A 261 -3.75 25.67 30.16
N ALA A 262 -3.59 25.76 28.83
CA ALA A 262 -4.74 25.90 27.92
C ALA A 262 -5.53 24.59 27.76
N ALA A 263 -4.86 23.43 27.88
CA ALA A 263 -5.50 22.11 27.78
C ALA A 263 -6.28 21.73 29.05
N GLU A 264 -5.75 22.06 30.23
CA GLU A 264 -6.45 21.87 31.51
C GLU A 264 -7.74 22.70 31.57
N ASN A 265 -7.73 23.93 31.01
CA ASN A 265 -8.95 24.74 30.88
C ASN A 265 -9.98 24.17 29.88
N LYS A 266 -9.55 23.38 28.88
CA LYS A 266 -10.46 22.71 27.94
C LYS A 266 -11.06 21.41 28.54
N GLU A 267 -10.30 20.65 29.32
CA GLU A 267 -10.81 19.47 30.05
C GLU A 267 -11.87 19.88 31.08
N GLU A 268 -11.67 20.98 31.80
CA GLU A 268 -12.69 21.55 32.69
C GLU A 268 -13.95 22.01 31.95
N ALA A 269 -13.84 22.46 30.69
CA ALA A 269 -14.98 22.85 29.86
C ALA A 269 -15.76 21.63 29.31
N LEU A 270 -15.06 20.53 29.02
CA LEU A 270 -15.67 19.24 28.62
C LEU A 270 -16.47 18.59 29.78
N GLU A 271 -15.96 18.67 31.00
CA GLU A 271 -16.67 18.18 32.19
C GLU A 271 -17.95 19.00 32.51
N ARG A 272 -18.07 20.23 31.98
CA ARG A 272 -19.24 21.10 32.15
C ARG A 272 -20.35 20.89 31.11
N GLY A 273 -20.25 19.91 30.22
CA GLY A 273 -21.32 19.53 29.29
C GLY A 273 -21.65 20.58 28.21
N GLY A 274 -20.66 21.38 27.82
CA GLY A 274 -20.80 22.28 26.67
C GLY A 274 -20.86 21.50 25.37
N GLU A 275 -21.84 21.74 24.52
CA GLU A 275 -21.85 21.24 23.13
C GLU A 275 -20.59 21.76 22.45
N GLN A 276 -19.66 20.84 22.10
CA GLN A 276 -18.43 21.20 21.39
C GLN A 276 -18.81 21.54 19.93
N GLU A 277 -18.54 22.77 19.51
CA GLU A 277 -18.78 23.18 18.13
C GLU A 277 -17.84 22.42 17.20
N LEU A 278 -18.39 21.70 16.21
CA LEU A 278 -17.63 20.91 15.24
C LEU A 278 -16.66 21.82 14.45
N SER A 279 -15.47 21.32 14.17
CA SER A 279 -14.52 22.00 13.27
C SER A 279 -15.10 22.14 11.85
N GLN A 280 -14.62 23.12 11.07
CA GLN A 280 -15.08 23.30 9.69
C GLN A 280 -14.83 22.04 8.84
N THR A 281 -13.70 21.37 9.05
CA THR A 281 -13.39 20.08 8.40
C THR A 281 -14.42 19.02 8.79
N ALA A 282 -14.77 18.94 10.07
CA ALA A 282 -15.76 17.99 10.57
C ALA A 282 -17.16 18.25 9.98
N ILE A 283 -17.58 19.51 9.91
CA ILE A 283 -18.87 19.90 9.30
C ILE A 283 -18.91 19.47 7.83
N ALA A 284 -17.87 19.78 7.06
CA ALA A 284 -17.80 19.45 5.64
C ALA A 284 -17.83 17.92 5.42
N LYS A 285 -17.07 17.15 6.23
CA LYS A 285 -17.01 15.69 6.10
C LYS A 285 -18.30 15.01 6.56
N LYS A 286 -18.93 15.49 7.61
CA LYS A 286 -20.23 14.99 8.03
C LYS A 286 -21.28 15.19 6.93
N ALA A 287 -21.31 16.38 6.29
CA ALA A 287 -22.18 16.63 5.16
C ALA A 287 -21.90 15.70 3.96
N GLU A 288 -20.62 15.38 3.69
CA GLU A 288 -20.25 14.42 2.66
C GLU A 288 -20.76 13.01 2.99
N TYR A 289 -20.59 12.50 4.23
CA TYR A 289 -21.14 11.20 4.65
C TYR A 289 -22.66 11.15 4.52
N GLU A 290 -23.33 12.20 5.00
CA GLU A 290 -24.80 12.32 4.91
C GLU A 290 -25.26 12.37 3.45
N SER A 291 -24.50 12.94 2.54
CA SER A 291 -24.83 12.97 1.12
C SER A 291 -24.89 11.59 0.50
N HIS A 292 -23.95 10.69 0.86
CA HIS A 292 -23.96 9.29 0.42
C HIS A 292 -25.10 8.49 1.06
N LEU A 293 -25.33 8.67 2.36
CA LEU A 293 -26.39 7.94 3.10
C LEU A 293 -27.80 8.36 2.70
N ASN A 294 -27.98 9.62 2.27
CA ASN A 294 -29.27 10.16 1.83
C ASN A 294 -29.47 10.13 0.31
N ALA A 295 -28.46 9.68 -0.46
CA ALA A 295 -28.54 9.62 -1.90
C ALA A 295 -29.58 8.59 -2.37
N SER A 296 -30.28 8.91 -3.44
CA SER A 296 -31.07 7.91 -4.16
C SER A 296 -30.13 6.88 -4.78
N ARG A 297 -30.66 5.66 -5.02
CA ARG A 297 -29.88 4.53 -5.57
C ARG A 297 -29.00 4.96 -6.76
N SER A 298 -27.72 4.68 -6.68
CA SER A 298 -26.75 4.91 -7.77
C SER A 298 -26.85 3.83 -8.87
N LEU A 299 -26.41 4.16 -10.08
CA LEU A 299 -26.38 3.21 -11.22
C LEU A 299 -25.31 2.12 -11.03
N MET A 300 -24.22 2.43 -10.32
CA MET A 300 -23.13 1.52 -10.00
C MET A 300 -22.93 1.50 -8.49
N ASN A 301 -22.33 0.43 -7.97
CA ASN A 301 -21.90 0.33 -6.59
C ASN A 301 -20.36 0.44 -6.48
N ALA A 302 -19.85 0.54 -5.25
CA ALA A 302 -18.42 0.65 -4.98
C ALA A 302 -17.61 -0.52 -5.54
N GLU A 303 -18.14 -1.75 -5.45
CA GLU A 303 -17.46 -2.96 -5.95
C GLU A 303 -17.26 -2.95 -7.47
N GLN A 304 -18.29 -2.51 -8.23
CA GLN A 304 -18.18 -2.40 -9.69
C GLN A 304 -17.16 -1.36 -10.12
N LEU A 305 -17.07 -0.23 -9.41
CA LEU A 305 -16.07 0.80 -9.68
C LEU A 305 -14.66 0.33 -9.25
N GLU A 306 -14.55 -0.40 -8.15
CA GLU A 306 -13.27 -1.01 -7.73
C GLU A 306 -12.75 -1.98 -8.80
N GLU A 307 -13.63 -2.84 -9.34
CA GLU A 307 -13.24 -3.73 -10.43
C GLU A 307 -12.81 -2.96 -11.69
N ALA A 308 -13.51 -1.87 -12.03
CA ALA A 308 -13.12 -1.00 -13.14
C ALA A 308 -11.74 -0.37 -12.92
N MET A 309 -11.48 0.18 -11.73
CA MET A 309 -10.19 0.73 -11.32
C MET A 309 -9.08 -0.32 -11.44
N GLN A 310 -9.29 -1.51 -10.88
CA GLN A 310 -8.31 -2.60 -10.91
C GLN A 310 -7.98 -3.04 -12.33
N LYS A 311 -8.97 -3.11 -13.23
CA LYS A 311 -8.76 -3.40 -14.67
C LYS A 311 -7.96 -2.31 -15.36
N ILE A 312 -8.21 -1.03 -15.05
CA ILE A 312 -7.46 0.10 -15.61
C ILE A 312 -5.99 0.00 -15.20
N MET A 313 -5.73 -0.20 -13.91
CA MET A 313 -4.36 -0.31 -13.40
C MET A 313 -3.64 -1.52 -13.97
N ASP A 314 -4.30 -2.66 -14.06
CA ASP A 314 -3.74 -3.89 -14.65
C ASP A 314 -3.35 -3.69 -16.13
N GLN A 315 -4.24 -3.09 -16.92
CA GLN A 315 -4.05 -2.97 -18.36
C GLN A 315 -3.11 -1.83 -18.78
N TYR A 316 -3.03 -0.75 -18.00
CA TYR A 316 -2.36 0.49 -18.44
C TYR A 316 -1.20 0.92 -17.52
N ALA A 317 -1.16 0.45 -16.29
CA ALA A 317 -0.14 0.84 -15.30
C ALA A 317 0.78 -0.33 -14.86
N GLY A 318 1.01 -1.30 -15.73
CA GLY A 318 1.96 -2.38 -15.51
C GLY A 318 1.49 -3.40 -14.48
N GLY A 319 0.30 -3.97 -14.66
CA GLY A 319 -0.18 -5.12 -13.91
C GLY A 319 0.24 -6.45 -14.54
N ILE A 320 -0.30 -7.55 -14.03
CA ILE A 320 -0.01 -8.91 -14.52
C ILE A 320 -0.39 -9.06 -15.99
N GLY A 321 -1.55 -8.50 -16.39
CA GLY A 321 -2.06 -8.62 -17.76
C GLY A 321 -1.14 -8.06 -18.83
N THR A 322 -0.13 -7.27 -18.44
CA THR A 322 0.89 -6.72 -19.32
C THR A 322 2.30 -7.24 -19.01
N ASP A 323 2.43 -8.31 -18.23
CA ASP A 323 3.71 -8.77 -17.69
C ASP A 323 4.48 -7.64 -16.98
N TYR A 324 3.77 -6.81 -16.24
CA TYR A 324 4.29 -5.64 -15.51
C TYR A 324 4.91 -4.55 -16.38
N ARG A 325 4.61 -4.52 -17.69
CA ARG A 325 5.10 -3.51 -18.64
C ARG A 325 4.14 -2.33 -18.74
N TYR A 326 4.70 -1.14 -18.88
CA TYR A 326 3.98 0.10 -19.11
C TYR A 326 4.79 1.06 -19.99
N SER A 327 4.15 2.07 -20.54
CA SER A 327 4.74 3.17 -21.31
C SER A 327 4.14 4.49 -20.87
N GLY A 328 4.73 5.61 -21.26
CA GLY A 328 4.14 6.93 -21.03
C GLY A 328 2.74 7.06 -21.63
N MET A 329 2.52 6.48 -22.82
CA MET A 329 1.19 6.46 -23.44
C MET A 329 0.18 5.66 -22.65
N SER A 330 0.56 4.46 -22.17
CA SER A 330 -0.35 3.63 -21.36
C SER A 330 -0.65 4.28 -20.01
N LEU A 331 0.35 4.91 -19.37
CA LEU A 331 0.15 5.63 -18.11
C LEU A 331 -0.75 6.87 -18.27
N ALA A 332 -0.59 7.64 -19.35
CA ALA A 332 -1.50 8.75 -19.64
C ALA A 332 -2.96 8.27 -19.81
N LYS A 333 -3.15 7.10 -20.41
CA LYS A 333 -4.48 6.48 -20.52
C LYS A 333 -5.01 5.96 -19.18
N ALA A 334 -4.15 5.44 -18.32
CA ALA A 334 -4.51 5.08 -16.96
C ALA A 334 -4.97 6.31 -16.17
N ASP A 335 -4.20 7.39 -16.22
CA ASP A 335 -4.50 8.65 -15.51
C ASP A 335 -5.85 9.24 -15.94
N GLU A 336 -6.09 9.38 -17.26
CA GLU A 336 -7.38 9.83 -17.81
C GLU A 336 -8.55 9.01 -17.25
N LYS A 337 -8.41 7.67 -17.25
CA LYS A 337 -9.50 6.77 -16.84
C LYS A 337 -9.71 6.77 -15.33
N ILE A 338 -8.64 6.79 -14.53
CA ILE A 338 -8.73 6.86 -13.06
C ILE A 338 -9.33 8.20 -12.64
N ALA A 339 -8.88 9.31 -13.25
CA ALA A 339 -9.45 10.63 -12.99
C ALA A 339 -10.96 10.70 -13.30
N ALA A 340 -11.42 9.97 -14.32
CA ALA A 340 -12.83 9.90 -14.66
C ALA A 340 -13.69 9.11 -13.65
N LEU A 341 -13.10 8.23 -12.85
CA LEU A 341 -13.84 7.46 -11.82
C LEU A 341 -14.07 8.28 -10.54
N LEU A 342 -13.18 9.19 -10.18
CA LEU A 342 -13.28 9.97 -8.93
C LEU A 342 -14.61 10.72 -8.77
N PRO A 343 -15.11 11.50 -9.76
CA PRO A 343 -16.40 12.17 -9.63
C PRO A 343 -17.57 11.20 -9.54
N VAL A 344 -17.42 9.97 -10.06
CA VAL A 344 -18.49 8.96 -9.97
C VAL A 344 -18.62 8.44 -8.55
N VAL A 345 -17.52 8.35 -7.80
CA VAL A 345 -17.54 7.96 -6.38
C VAL A 345 -18.39 8.91 -5.56
N ASP A 346 -18.32 10.21 -5.82
CA ASP A 346 -19.10 11.24 -5.10
C ASP A 346 -20.62 11.09 -5.33
N THR A 347 -21.05 10.33 -6.35
CA THR A 347 -22.45 10.05 -6.66
C THR A 347 -22.97 8.73 -6.09
N LEU A 348 -22.13 7.95 -5.43
CA LEU A 348 -22.52 6.64 -4.89
C LEU A 348 -23.47 6.81 -3.70
N ALA A 349 -24.49 5.96 -3.65
CA ALA A 349 -25.40 5.86 -2.54
C ALA A 349 -24.96 4.73 -1.59
N ALA A 350 -25.09 4.97 -0.29
CA ALA A 350 -24.89 3.98 0.76
C ALA A 350 -26.19 3.79 1.55
N THR A 351 -26.57 2.54 1.79
CA THR A 351 -27.78 2.22 2.59
C THR A 351 -27.47 2.18 4.09
N ASP A 352 -26.19 2.05 4.43
CA ASP A 352 -25.70 2.00 5.80
C ASP A 352 -24.23 2.44 5.89
N THR A 353 -23.68 2.47 7.09
CA THR A 353 -22.30 2.85 7.37
C THR A 353 -21.27 1.83 6.83
N TYR A 354 -21.68 0.58 6.61
CA TYR A 354 -20.81 -0.43 5.99
C TYR A 354 -20.62 -0.16 4.48
N GLU A 355 -21.71 0.14 3.76
CA GLU A 355 -21.59 0.56 2.35
C GLU A 355 -20.88 1.91 2.22
N LEU A 356 -21.08 2.83 3.17
CA LEU A 356 -20.32 4.08 3.25
C LEU A 356 -18.82 3.80 3.39
N MET A 357 -18.42 2.88 4.26
CA MET A 357 -17.02 2.46 4.39
C MET A 357 -16.45 1.95 3.05
N GLN A 358 -17.20 1.14 2.30
CA GLN A 358 -16.75 0.64 1.00
C GLN A 358 -16.55 1.76 -0.04
N ILE A 359 -17.36 2.82 0.01
CA ILE A 359 -17.18 4.01 -0.83
C ILE A 359 -15.86 4.71 -0.50
N TYR A 360 -15.54 4.89 0.80
CA TYR A 360 -14.29 5.48 1.23
C TYR A 360 -13.08 4.59 0.90
N GLU A 361 -13.17 3.29 1.09
CA GLU A 361 -12.14 2.33 0.68
C GLU A 361 -11.82 2.43 -0.83
N LEU A 362 -12.82 2.61 -1.66
CA LEU A 362 -12.64 2.83 -3.10
C LEU A 362 -11.98 4.18 -3.41
N ARG A 363 -12.44 5.25 -2.76
CA ARG A 363 -11.89 6.61 -2.91
C ARG A 363 -10.40 6.66 -2.57
N GLU A 364 -10.02 6.05 -1.45
CA GLU A 364 -8.62 5.94 -0.99
C GLU A 364 -7.74 5.24 -2.03
N ARG A 365 -8.22 4.12 -2.58
CA ARG A 365 -7.51 3.40 -3.65
C ARG A 365 -7.38 4.22 -4.92
N LEU A 366 -8.42 4.95 -5.33
CA LEU A 366 -8.36 5.81 -6.53
C LEU A 366 -7.34 6.94 -6.38
N ILE A 367 -7.31 7.61 -5.23
CA ILE A 367 -6.31 8.66 -4.92
C ILE A 367 -4.89 8.07 -4.97
N LEU A 368 -4.70 6.89 -4.39
CA LEU A 368 -3.40 6.22 -4.42
C LEU A 368 -3.03 5.76 -5.84
N CYS A 369 -3.98 5.30 -6.65
CA CYS A 369 -3.74 4.96 -8.05
C CYS A 369 -3.22 6.17 -8.86
N GLN A 370 -3.78 7.36 -8.66
CA GLN A 370 -3.25 8.58 -9.30
C GLN A 370 -1.80 8.85 -8.90
N ALA A 371 -1.48 8.73 -7.59
CA ALA A 371 -0.11 8.92 -7.12
C ALA A 371 0.85 7.86 -7.70
N VAL A 372 0.45 6.59 -7.73
CA VAL A 372 1.24 5.50 -8.35
C VAL A 372 1.50 5.77 -9.83
N ILE A 373 0.48 6.16 -10.60
CA ILE A 373 0.61 6.49 -12.02
C ILE A 373 1.58 7.66 -12.23
N ALA A 374 1.45 8.72 -11.43
CA ALA A 374 2.33 9.88 -11.49
C ALA A 374 3.80 9.52 -11.21
N HIS A 375 4.05 8.67 -10.21
CA HIS A 375 5.39 8.19 -9.90
C HIS A 375 5.97 7.30 -11.00
N LEU A 376 5.18 6.36 -11.55
CA LEU A 376 5.60 5.52 -12.68
C LEU A 376 5.94 6.38 -13.91
N ALA A 377 5.14 7.41 -14.21
CA ALA A 377 5.37 8.32 -15.32
C ALA A 377 6.62 9.21 -15.12
N ALA A 378 6.92 9.54 -13.87
CA ALA A 378 8.05 10.39 -13.52
C ALA A 378 9.40 9.68 -13.65
N ARG A 379 9.49 8.36 -13.33
CA ARG A 379 10.75 7.60 -13.39
C ARG A 379 11.03 7.13 -14.81
N LYS A 380 12.08 7.68 -15.44
CA LYS A 380 12.47 7.38 -16.82
C LYS A 380 13.62 6.36 -16.87
N GLU A 381 13.40 5.20 -16.27
CA GLU A 381 14.29 4.04 -16.29
C GLU A 381 13.52 2.76 -15.98
N THR A 382 14.15 1.62 -16.17
CA THR A 382 13.65 0.32 -15.69
C THR A 382 14.61 -0.25 -14.65
N ARG A 383 14.09 -0.48 -13.42
CA ARG A 383 14.77 -1.22 -12.33
C ARG A 383 13.97 -2.47 -12.04
N TRP A 384 13.94 -3.36 -13.01
CA TRP A 384 13.01 -4.48 -13.01
C TRP A 384 13.09 -5.34 -11.76
N HIS A 385 14.24 -5.54 -11.23
CA HIS A 385 14.40 -6.40 -10.06
C HIS A 385 13.45 -6.04 -8.89
N SER A 386 12.66 -4.99 -9.01
CA SER A 386 11.72 -4.55 -7.99
C SER A 386 10.35 -4.12 -8.51
N PHE A 387 10.19 -3.59 -9.76
CA PHE A 387 9.05 -2.71 -10.01
C PHE A 387 8.25 -2.96 -11.27
N GLY A 388 8.82 -3.53 -12.26
CA GLY A 388 8.22 -3.62 -13.59
C GLY A 388 9.05 -2.88 -14.63
N GLU A 389 8.60 -2.90 -15.86
CA GLU A 389 9.36 -2.46 -17.02
C GLU A 389 8.71 -1.26 -17.69
N ASN A 390 9.44 -0.14 -17.74
CA ASN A 390 9.10 1.01 -18.56
C ASN A 390 9.60 0.76 -19.99
N THR A 391 8.69 0.51 -20.93
CA THR A 391 9.05 0.17 -22.32
C THR A 391 9.65 1.32 -23.10
N ASP A 392 9.42 2.57 -22.68
CA ASP A 392 10.04 3.77 -23.30
C ASP A 392 11.47 3.96 -22.77
N TYR A 393 11.77 3.45 -21.56
CA TYR A 393 13.07 3.54 -20.91
C TYR A 393 13.48 2.18 -20.32
N PRO A 394 13.84 1.19 -21.18
CA PRO A 394 14.06 -0.18 -20.75
C PRO A 394 15.38 -0.41 -19.99
N GLN A 395 16.26 0.59 -19.97
CA GLN A 395 17.56 0.51 -19.32
C GLN A 395 17.57 1.21 -17.97
N GLN A 396 18.37 0.69 -17.04
CA GLN A 396 18.71 1.37 -15.80
C GLN A 396 19.66 2.54 -16.09
N SER A 397 19.50 3.66 -15.37
CA SER A 397 20.33 4.85 -15.53
C SER A 397 20.83 5.38 -14.19
N GLU A 398 22.09 5.78 -14.12
CA GLU A 398 22.70 6.45 -12.95
C GLU A 398 22.05 7.80 -12.67
N GLU A 399 21.52 8.48 -13.68
CA GLU A 399 20.78 9.74 -13.52
C GLU A 399 19.56 9.57 -12.60
N TRP A 400 19.01 8.36 -12.53
CA TRP A 400 17.86 8.02 -11.71
C TRP A 400 18.20 7.44 -10.33
N MET A 401 19.44 7.60 -9.87
CA MET A 401 19.85 7.35 -8.48
C MET A 401 19.33 8.44 -7.55
N LYS A 402 18.00 8.55 -7.46
CA LYS A 402 17.26 9.55 -6.66
C LYS A 402 15.90 9.00 -6.24
N TYR A 403 15.31 9.60 -5.22
CA TYR A 403 13.92 9.33 -4.87
C TYR A 403 12.98 10.11 -5.77
N VAL A 404 11.89 9.46 -6.19
CA VAL A 404 10.72 10.13 -6.75
C VAL A 404 9.74 10.31 -5.60
N ASN A 405 9.46 11.54 -5.26
CA ASN A 405 8.52 11.92 -4.21
C ASN A 405 7.33 12.66 -4.82
N SER A 406 6.24 12.74 -4.07
CA SER A 406 5.08 13.52 -4.46
C SER A 406 4.38 14.13 -3.26
N ARG A 407 3.59 15.15 -3.52
CA ARG A 407 2.59 15.69 -2.60
C ARG A 407 1.39 16.18 -3.39
N MET A 408 0.25 16.28 -2.75
CA MET A 408 -0.92 16.88 -3.37
C MET A 408 -0.94 18.38 -3.13
N GLU A 409 -1.12 19.16 -4.19
CA GLU A 409 -1.28 20.62 -4.13
C GLU A 409 -2.46 21.01 -4.99
N ASN A 410 -3.44 21.69 -4.41
CA ASN A 410 -4.67 22.13 -5.10
C ASN A 410 -5.40 21.00 -5.86
N GLY A 411 -5.40 19.80 -5.28
CA GLY A 411 -6.05 18.61 -5.88
C GLY A 411 -5.23 17.90 -6.95
N GLU A 412 -3.99 18.33 -7.22
CA GLU A 412 -3.11 17.70 -8.21
C GLU A 412 -1.88 17.09 -7.55
N ILE A 413 -1.45 15.92 -8.03
CA ILE A 413 -0.20 15.29 -7.61
C ILE A 413 0.99 16.03 -8.24
N LYS A 414 1.84 16.63 -7.41
CA LYS A 414 3.10 17.27 -7.82
C LYS A 414 4.27 16.34 -7.52
N ILE A 415 5.07 16.06 -8.53
CA ILE A 415 6.28 15.25 -8.41
C ILE A 415 7.46 16.11 -7.94
N LEU A 416 8.23 15.55 -7.03
CA LEU A 416 9.46 16.11 -6.46
C LEU A 416 10.58 15.08 -6.60
N TYR A 417 11.81 15.53 -6.77
CA TYR A 417 12.98 14.66 -6.77
C TYR A 417 13.85 14.94 -5.55
N ARG A 418 14.34 13.88 -4.90
CA ARG A 418 15.22 13.96 -3.73
C ARG A 418 16.49 13.15 -3.99
N ASP A 419 17.63 13.68 -3.62
CA ASP A 419 18.89 12.97 -3.67
C ASP A 419 18.87 11.77 -2.70
N LEU A 420 19.62 10.71 -3.03
CA LEU A 420 19.75 9.57 -2.14
C LEU A 420 20.38 10.01 -0.80
N ILE A 421 19.87 9.45 0.28
CA ILE A 421 20.44 9.63 1.62
C ILE A 421 21.74 8.82 1.70
N THR A 422 22.86 9.51 1.92
CA THR A 422 24.19 8.92 2.11
C THR A 422 24.64 9.04 3.57
N LYS A 423 25.74 8.41 3.92
CA LYS A 423 26.31 8.54 5.28
C LYS A 423 26.70 9.98 5.63
N GLU A 424 27.11 10.75 4.64
CA GLU A 424 27.52 12.14 4.80
C GLU A 424 26.33 13.07 5.05
N ASN A 425 25.13 12.66 4.65
CA ASN A 425 23.94 13.50 4.72
C ASN A 425 22.83 12.96 5.64
N THR A 426 23.07 11.87 6.40
CA THR A 426 22.09 11.24 7.29
C THR A 426 21.69 12.11 8.50
N GLY A 427 22.48 13.09 8.88
CA GLY A 427 22.18 14.01 10.00
C GLY A 427 21.27 15.18 9.63
N LEU A 428 20.89 15.35 8.37
CA LEU A 428 20.00 16.41 7.93
C LEU A 428 18.55 15.93 8.03
N ASN A 429 17.69 16.73 8.66
CA ASN A 429 16.27 16.46 8.69
C ASN A 429 15.73 16.42 7.26
N THR A 430 15.18 15.28 6.84
CA THR A 430 14.68 15.07 5.49
C THR A 430 13.48 15.97 5.17
N ALA A 431 12.76 16.44 6.18
CA ALA A 431 11.67 17.41 6.03
C ALA A 431 12.17 18.82 5.65
N GLU A 432 13.36 19.22 6.11
CA GLU A 432 13.95 20.55 5.82
C GLU A 432 14.58 20.64 4.43
N ARG A 433 14.89 19.52 3.77
CA ARG A 433 15.49 19.49 2.44
C ARG A 433 14.55 19.93 1.31
N GLY A 434 13.32 20.28 1.62
CA GLY A 434 12.30 20.73 0.67
C GLY A 434 12.45 22.16 0.14
N ALA A 435 13.37 22.95 0.65
CA ALA A 435 13.49 24.37 0.30
C ALA A 435 14.39 24.66 -0.92
N GLY A 436 14.91 23.66 -1.59
CA GLY A 436 15.67 23.81 -2.84
C GLY A 436 14.80 23.54 -4.06
N GLU A 437 14.05 24.54 -4.50
CA GLU A 437 13.48 24.55 -5.86
C GLU A 437 14.61 24.47 -6.88
N ARG A 438 14.57 23.47 -7.75
CA ARG A 438 15.26 23.50 -9.04
C ARG A 438 14.31 23.07 -10.14
#